data_b4a842c08759106c8cf381ba2c3ba036
#
_entry.id   b4a842c08759106c8cf381ba2c3ba036
#
_cell.length_a   1.000
_cell.length_b   1.000
_cell.length_c   1.000
_cell.angle_alpha   90.00
_cell.angle_beta   90.00
_cell.angle_gamma   90.00
#
_symmetry.space_group_name_H-M   'P 1'
#
loop_
_entity.id
_entity.type
_entity.pdbx_description
1 polymer ?
#
loop_
_entity_poly.entity_id
_entity_poly.type
_entity_poly.pdbx_seq_one_letter_code
_entity_poly.pdbx_strand_id
1 'polypeptide(L)'
;MNILFIEDDPMNRRVVKDVLDVAGATMTGAESGEIGLALIEAQDFEIVLLDLRMPGMDGFETLRRIRARGDAKAHLPIIVVTADTAVDLRERCLAQGADEVLFKPVAMDSLFDAIGRMLAKGAGDGMIG
;
A
#
# COMPACT_ATOMS: atom_id res chain seq x y z
N MET A 1 9.36 9.74 6.26
CA MET A 1 8.66 8.99 5.20
C MET A 1 7.20 8.86 5.56
N ASN A 2 6.32 9.18 4.63
CA ASN A 2 4.87 9.09 4.84
C ASN A 2 4.30 7.89 4.10
N ILE A 3 3.63 7.01 4.86
CA ILE A 3 3.03 5.79 4.33
C ILE A 3 1.53 5.84 4.58
N LEU A 4 0.74 5.58 3.55
CA LEU A 4 -0.71 5.47 3.67
C LEU A 4 -1.07 4.00 3.82
N PHE A 5 -1.89 3.66 4.82
CA PHE A 5 -2.42 2.31 4.97
C PHE A 5 -3.95 2.33 4.87
N ILE A 6 -4.47 1.77 3.79
CA ILE A 6 -5.91 1.65 3.55
C ILE A 6 -6.36 0.30 4.07
N GLU A 7 -7.06 0.30 5.21
CA GLU A 7 -7.46 -0.89 5.96
C GLU A 7 -8.65 -0.54 6.84
N ASP A 8 -9.73 -1.30 6.75
CA ASP A 8 -10.95 -1.02 7.51
C ASP A 8 -10.86 -1.43 8.98
N ASP A 9 -9.99 -2.39 9.34
CA ASP A 9 -9.86 -2.86 10.71
C ASP A 9 -8.93 -1.92 11.51
N PRO A 10 -9.46 -1.24 12.55
CA PRO A 10 -8.64 -0.33 13.35
C PRO A 10 -7.50 -1.02 14.09
N MET A 11 -7.66 -2.29 14.47
CA MET A 11 -6.60 -3.05 15.15
C MET A 11 -5.42 -3.28 14.20
N ASN A 12 -5.71 -3.66 12.94
CA ASN A 12 -4.65 -3.85 11.94
C ASN A 12 -3.93 -2.55 11.64
N ARG A 13 -4.66 -1.43 11.55
CA ARG A 13 -4.04 -0.11 11.36
C ARG A 13 -3.11 0.23 12.53
N ARG A 14 -3.55 -0.05 13.76
CA ARG A 14 -2.77 0.25 14.96
C ARG A 14 -1.47 -0.54 15.00
N VAL A 15 -1.54 -1.85 14.71
CA VAL A 15 -0.36 -2.72 14.72
C VAL A 15 0.68 -2.23 13.72
N VAL A 16 0.28 -1.93 12.50
CA VAL A 16 1.20 -1.46 11.47
C VAL A 16 1.76 -0.08 11.82
N LYS A 17 0.91 0.79 12.37
CA LYS A 17 1.36 2.11 12.82
C LYS A 17 2.47 2.01 13.87
N ASP A 18 2.27 1.15 14.86
CA ASP A 18 3.27 0.99 15.93
C ASP A 18 4.60 0.46 15.38
N VAL A 19 4.54 -0.50 14.45
CA VAL A 19 5.73 -1.05 13.80
C VAL A 19 6.46 0.04 13.00
N LEU A 20 5.73 0.84 12.24
CA LEU A 20 6.34 1.88 11.40
C LEU A 20 6.86 3.04 12.25
N ASP A 21 6.20 3.38 13.36
CA ASP A 21 6.68 4.40 14.29
C ASP A 21 8.07 4.04 14.84
N VAL A 22 8.26 2.76 15.19
CA VAL A 22 9.56 2.28 15.68
C VAL A 22 10.65 2.47 14.62
N ALA A 23 10.29 2.32 13.34
CA ALA A 23 11.24 2.48 12.24
C ALA A 23 11.42 3.94 11.82
N GLY A 24 10.74 4.88 12.46
CA GLY A 24 10.86 6.28 12.13
C GLY A 24 10.02 6.75 10.95
N ALA A 25 9.07 5.93 10.49
CA ALA A 25 8.14 6.29 9.43
C ALA A 25 6.82 6.80 10.02
N THR A 26 6.14 7.66 9.28
CA THR A 26 4.82 8.17 9.67
C THR A 26 3.75 7.42 8.88
N MET A 27 2.78 6.84 9.57
CA MET A 27 1.66 6.18 8.91
C MET A 27 0.38 7.00 9.05
N THR A 28 -0.31 7.20 7.94
CA THR A 28 -1.66 7.74 7.91
C THR A 28 -2.60 6.58 7.59
N GLY A 29 -3.64 6.37 8.40
CA GLY A 29 -4.61 5.31 8.19
C GLY A 29 -5.84 5.82 7.47
N ALA A 30 -6.40 4.99 6.59
CA ALA A 30 -7.68 5.22 5.93
C ALA A 30 -8.55 3.99 6.14
N GLU A 31 -9.78 4.20 6.61
CA GLU A 31 -10.67 3.08 6.92
C GLU A 31 -11.45 2.57 5.71
N SER A 32 -11.31 3.21 4.54
CA SER A 32 -11.98 2.80 3.32
C SER A 32 -11.18 3.22 2.09
N GLY A 33 -11.52 2.62 0.95
CA GLY A 33 -10.91 3.00 -0.32
C GLY A 33 -11.21 4.46 -0.69
N GLU A 34 -12.42 4.92 -0.46
CA GLU A 34 -12.81 6.30 -0.73
C GLU A 34 -11.98 7.29 0.08
N ILE A 35 -11.81 7.02 1.37
CA ILE A 35 -11.01 7.88 2.24
C ILE A 35 -9.55 7.85 1.79
N GLY A 36 -9.03 6.67 1.44
CA GLY A 36 -7.67 6.54 0.94
C GLY A 36 -7.43 7.34 -0.33
N LEU A 37 -8.36 7.28 -1.27
CA LEU A 37 -8.26 8.05 -2.51
C LEU A 37 -8.29 9.56 -2.24
N ALA A 38 -9.13 10.01 -1.31
CA ALA A 38 -9.18 11.42 -0.93
C ALA A 38 -7.88 11.89 -0.29
N LEU A 39 -7.26 11.04 0.53
CA LEU A 39 -5.98 11.36 1.15
C LEU A 39 -4.85 11.43 0.12
N ILE A 40 -4.85 10.52 -0.86
CA ILE A 40 -3.87 10.57 -1.95
C ILE A 40 -3.99 11.88 -2.73
N GLU A 41 -5.21 12.33 -2.95
CA GLU A 41 -5.46 13.61 -3.61
C GLU A 41 -4.90 14.79 -2.81
N ALA A 42 -5.05 14.76 -1.50
CA ALA A 42 -4.75 15.89 -0.62
C ALA A 42 -3.31 15.93 -0.12
N GLN A 43 -2.61 14.79 -0.08
CA GLN A 43 -1.28 14.69 0.54
C GLN A 43 -0.35 13.86 -0.33
N ASP A 44 0.94 13.97 -0.05
CA ASP A 44 1.96 13.17 -0.71
C ASP A 44 2.36 12.00 0.18
N PHE A 45 2.39 10.81 -0.40
CA PHE A 45 2.86 9.58 0.26
C PHE A 45 3.96 8.95 -0.57
N GLU A 46 4.90 8.29 0.09
CA GLU A 46 5.95 7.55 -0.60
C GLU A 46 5.51 6.13 -0.95
N ILE A 47 4.63 5.54 -0.14
CA ILE A 47 4.17 4.16 -0.32
C ILE A 47 2.72 4.07 0.15
N VAL A 48 1.93 3.24 -0.54
CA VAL A 48 0.57 2.87 -0.13
C VAL A 48 0.55 1.40 0.24
N LEU A 49 0.06 1.09 1.43
CA LEU A 49 -0.28 -0.27 1.84
C LEU A 49 -1.79 -0.41 1.68
N LEU A 50 -2.24 -1.49 1.08
CA LEU A 50 -3.64 -1.63 0.67
C LEU A 50 -4.18 -3.01 0.99
N ASP A 51 -5.23 -3.08 1.83
CA ASP A 51 -5.97 -4.31 2.06
C ASP A 51 -6.97 -4.53 0.92
N LEU A 52 -7.13 -5.78 0.50
CA LEU A 52 -8.09 -6.12 -0.57
C LEU A 52 -9.51 -6.27 -0.07
N ARG A 53 -9.69 -6.76 1.15
CA ARG A 53 -11.03 -7.08 1.67
C ARG A 53 -11.54 -5.96 2.56
N MET A 54 -12.33 -5.08 1.96
CA MET A 54 -12.96 -3.98 2.67
C MET A 54 -14.43 -3.89 2.24
N PRO A 55 -15.35 -3.52 3.15
CA PRO A 55 -16.74 -3.28 2.75
C PRO A 55 -16.83 -2.05 1.84
N GLY A 56 -17.81 -2.05 0.95
CA GLY A 56 -17.95 -0.98 -0.03
C GLY A 56 -16.96 -1.13 -1.17
N MET A 57 -16.13 -0.12 -1.39
CA MET A 57 -15.09 -0.20 -2.42
C MET A 57 -13.97 -1.12 -1.95
N ASP A 58 -13.77 -2.23 -2.64
CA ASP A 58 -12.71 -3.17 -2.28
C ASP A 58 -11.33 -2.69 -2.74
N GLY A 59 -10.29 -3.45 -2.34
CA GLY A 59 -8.92 -3.07 -2.65
C GLY A 59 -8.59 -3.09 -4.13
N PHE A 60 -9.17 -4.01 -4.89
CA PHE A 60 -8.94 -4.05 -6.34
C PHE A 60 -9.47 -2.78 -7.03
N GLU A 61 -10.66 -2.34 -6.65
CA GLU A 61 -11.23 -1.11 -7.20
C GLU A 61 -10.38 0.09 -6.80
N THR A 62 -9.95 0.14 -5.55
CA THR A 62 -9.07 1.21 -5.07
C THR A 62 -7.77 1.23 -5.88
N LEU A 63 -7.15 0.07 -6.09
CA LEU A 63 -5.93 -0.05 -6.87
C LEU A 63 -6.12 0.46 -8.30
N ARG A 64 -7.20 0.04 -8.94
CA ARG A 64 -7.51 0.50 -10.31
C ARG A 64 -7.65 2.01 -10.39
N ARG A 65 -8.33 2.60 -9.41
CA ARG A 65 -8.54 4.07 -9.39
C ARG A 65 -7.25 4.84 -9.17
N ILE A 66 -6.35 4.34 -8.34
CA ILE A 66 -5.04 4.96 -8.18
C ILE A 66 -4.28 4.91 -9.50
N ARG A 67 -4.25 3.75 -10.14
CA ARG A 67 -3.50 3.56 -11.40
C ARG A 67 -4.10 4.33 -12.58
N ALA A 68 -5.40 4.64 -12.53
CA ALA A 68 -6.08 5.40 -13.57
C ALA A 68 -5.89 6.92 -13.48
N ARG A 69 -5.20 7.41 -12.44
CA ARG A 69 -4.96 8.85 -12.29
C ARG A 69 -4.13 9.39 -13.46
N GLY A 70 -4.39 10.64 -13.81
CA GLY A 70 -3.66 11.30 -14.88
C GLY A 70 -2.41 12.07 -14.44
N ASP A 71 -1.95 11.84 -13.20
CA ASP A 71 -0.81 12.54 -12.63
C ASP A 71 0.27 11.54 -12.15
N ALA A 72 1.35 12.05 -11.58
CA ALA A 72 2.46 11.22 -11.10
C ALA A 72 2.05 10.25 -9.99
N LYS A 73 0.97 10.56 -9.25
CA LYS A 73 0.48 9.69 -8.18
C LYS A 73 -0.08 8.37 -8.70
N ALA A 74 -0.36 8.27 -10.00
CA ALA A 74 -0.73 6.99 -10.63
C ALA A 74 0.37 5.93 -10.48
N HIS A 75 1.59 6.34 -10.24
CA HIS A 75 2.76 5.46 -10.14
C HIS A 75 3.26 5.24 -8.71
N LEU A 76 2.46 5.63 -7.70
CA LEU A 76 2.81 5.39 -6.30
C LEU A 76 3.12 3.90 -6.08
N PRO A 77 4.20 3.58 -5.35
CA PRO A 77 4.44 2.20 -4.94
C PRO A 77 3.28 1.69 -4.08
N ILE A 78 2.71 0.56 -4.46
CA ILE A 78 1.57 -0.04 -3.74
C ILE A 78 1.92 -1.45 -3.33
N ILE A 79 1.86 -1.72 -2.03
CA ILE A 79 2.03 -3.04 -1.45
C ILE A 79 0.65 -3.49 -0.97
N VAL A 80 0.15 -4.57 -1.56
CA VAL A 80 -1.10 -5.18 -1.11
C VAL A 80 -0.82 -6.02 0.13
N VAL A 81 -1.65 -5.87 1.15
CA VAL A 81 -1.55 -6.64 2.40
C VAL A 81 -2.88 -7.34 2.61
N THR A 82 -2.91 -8.67 2.54
CA THR A 82 -4.17 -9.40 2.52
C THR A 82 -4.11 -10.72 3.28
N ALA A 83 -5.26 -11.13 3.83
CA ALA A 83 -5.44 -12.45 4.42
C ALA A 83 -5.94 -13.49 3.40
N ASP A 84 -6.23 -13.08 2.18
CA ASP A 84 -6.72 -13.97 1.14
C ASP A 84 -5.60 -14.92 0.69
N THR A 85 -5.92 -16.22 0.60
CA THR A 85 -4.96 -17.26 0.25
C THR A 85 -5.23 -17.91 -1.11
N ALA A 86 -6.01 -17.25 -1.96
CA ALA A 86 -6.27 -17.75 -3.31
C ALA A 86 -4.95 -17.95 -4.07
N VAL A 87 -4.84 -19.06 -4.81
CA VAL A 87 -3.59 -19.48 -5.45
C VAL A 87 -3.06 -18.43 -6.43
N ASP A 88 -3.94 -17.80 -7.18
CA ASP A 88 -3.57 -16.83 -8.21
C ASP A 88 -3.61 -15.37 -7.75
N LEU A 89 -3.82 -15.14 -6.46
CA LEU A 89 -4.06 -13.78 -5.95
C LEU A 89 -2.90 -12.84 -6.22
N ARG A 90 -1.67 -13.30 -5.95
CA ARG A 90 -0.49 -12.47 -6.19
C ARG A 90 -0.40 -12.03 -7.64
N GLU A 91 -0.59 -12.97 -8.56
CA GLU A 91 -0.52 -12.66 -9.99
C GLU A 91 -1.60 -11.67 -10.40
N ARG A 92 -2.82 -11.83 -9.87
CA ARG A 92 -3.93 -10.93 -10.15
C ARG A 92 -3.64 -9.52 -9.64
N CYS A 93 -3.08 -9.41 -8.44
CA CYS A 93 -2.71 -8.10 -7.88
C CYS A 93 -1.66 -7.42 -8.73
N LEU A 94 -0.61 -8.13 -9.09
CA LEU A 94 0.46 -7.58 -9.91
C LEU A 94 -0.05 -7.17 -11.30
N ALA A 95 -0.93 -7.98 -11.89
CA ALA A 95 -1.53 -7.68 -13.19
C ALA A 95 -2.37 -6.39 -13.14
N GLN A 96 -2.95 -6.07 -11.99
CA GLN A 96 -3.75 -4.85 -11.83
C GLN A 96 -2.94 -3.64 -11.35
N GLY A 97 -1.65 -3.79 -11.20
CA GLY A 97 -0.76 -2.68 -10.94
C GLY A 97 -0.16 -2.60 -9.55
N ALA A 98 -0.36 -3.61 -8.69
CA ALA A 98 0.34 -3.67 -7.41
C ALA A 98 1.82 -3.96 -7.65
N ASP A 99 2.68 -3.41 -6.80
CA ASP A 99 4.13 -3.64 -6.89
C ASP A 99 4.58 -4.84 -6.06
N GLU A 100 3.85 -5.15 -4.99
CA GLU A 100 4.21 -6.24 -4.09
C GLU A 100 2.95 -6.73 -3.38
N VAL A 101 2.97 -7.97 -2.91
CA VAL A 101 1.88 -8.57 -2.14
C VAL A 101 2.45 -9.23 -0.89
N LEU A 102 1.94 -8.87 0.26
CA LEU A 102 2.27 -9.49 1.53
C LEU A 102 1.01 -10.13 2.11
N PHE A 103 1.17 -11.30 2.73
CA PHE A 103 0.05 -12.04 3.30
C PHE A 103 0.01 -11.83 4.82
N LYS A 104 -1.19 -11.66 5.36
CA LYS A 104 -1.40 -11.53 6.80
C LYS A 104 -1.28 -12.90 7.49
N PRO A 105 -0.77 -12.95 8.73
CA PRO A 105 -0.23 -11.83 9.49
C PRO A 105 1.10 -11.36 8.92
N VAL A 106 1.25 -10.04 8.74
CA VAL A 106 2.45 -9.49 8.14
C VAL A 106 3.61 -9.55 9.12
N ALA A 107 4.68 -10.23 8.74
CA ALA A 107 5.91 -10.23 9.51
C ALA A 107 6.60 -8.87 9.35
N MET A 108 7.13 -8.34 10.45
CA MET A 108 7.83 -7.07 10.45
C MET A 108 8.97 -7.05 9.43
N ASP A 109 9.76 -8.13 9.38
CA ASP A 109 10.88 -8.25 8.44
C ASP A 109 10.40 -8.17 6.98
N SER A 110 9.31 -8.87 6.66
CA SER A 110 8.76 -8.87 5.30
C SER A 110 8.27 -7.49 4.90
N LEU A 111 7.64 -6.77 5.82
CA LEU A 111 7.15 -5.43 5.56
C LEU A 111 8.32 -4.47 5.31
N PHE A 112 9.34 -4.50 6.16
CA PHE A 112 10.51 -3.63 6.00
C PHE A 112 11.29 -3.95 4.73
N ASP A 113 11.43 -5.22 4.39
CA ASP A 113 12.09 -5.63 3.15
C ASP A 113 11.35 -5.12 1.92
N ALA A 114 10.02 -5.24 1.92
CA ALA A 114 9.21 -4.76 0.81
C ALA A 114 9.30 -3.23 0.67
N ILE A 115 9.22 -2.50 1.78
CA ILE A 115 9.37 -1.05 1.78
C ILE A 115 10.76 -0.67 1.25
N GLY A 116 11.80 -1.34 1.72
CA GLY A 116 13.18 -1.10 1.26
C GLY A 116 13.33 -1.31 -0.23
N ARG A 117 12.74 -2.38 -0.77
CA ARG A 117 12.78 -2.64 -2.22
C ARG A 117 12.08 -1.55 -3.02
N MET A 118 10.94 -1.06 -2.54
CA MET A 118 10.21 0.01 -3.22
C MET A 118 11.02 1.31 -3.25
N LEU A 119 11.65 1.67 -2.14
CA LEU A 119 12.48 2.87 -2.06
C LEU A 119 13.74 2.76 -2.91
N ALA A 120 14.40 1.60 -2.89
CA ALA A 120 15.60 1.37 -3.69
C ALA A 120 15.30 1.44 -5.19
N LYS A 121 14.16 0.89 -5.61
CA LYS A 121 13.72 0.94 -7.00
C LYS A 121 13.50 2.39 -7.44
N GLY A 122 12.79 3.17 -6.64
CA GLY A 122 12.56 4.58 -6.93
C GLY A 122 13.85 5.39 -7.01
N ALA A 123 14.77 5.16 -6.06
CA ALA A 123 16.07 5.82 -6.05
C ALA A 123 16.91 5.42 -7.25
N GLY A 124 16.90 4.12 -7.60
CA GLY A 124 17.61 3.61 -8.78
C GLY A 124 17.08 4.23 -10.06
N ASP A 125 15.79 4.30 -10.22
CA ASP A 125 15.15 4.92 -11.38
C ASP A 125 15.52 6.40 -11.47
N GLY A 126 15.54 7.09 -10.34
CA GLY A 126 15.93 8.49 -10.28
C GLY A 126 17.39 8.73 -10.65
N MET A 127 18.28 7.80 -10.31
CA MET A 127 19.70 7.89 -10.62
C MET A 127 19.98 7.60 -12.08
N ILE A 128 19.20 6.76 -12.71
CA ILE A 128 19.37 6.38 -14.11
C ILE A 128 18.75 7.42 -15.03
N GLY A 129 17.64 7.96 -14.60
CA GLY A 129 16.93 8.95 -15.37
C GLY A 129 17.56 10.32 -15.26
#